data_d5971dabdf3130a534a70f656d76e22d
#
_entry.id   d5971dabdf3130a534a70f656d76e22d
#
_cell.length_a   1.000
_cell.length_b   1.000
_cell.length_c   1.000
_cell.angle_alpha   90.00
_cell.angle_beta   90.00
_cell.angle_gamma   90.00
#
_symmetry.space_group_name_H-M   'P 1'
#
loop_
_entity.id
_entity.type
_entity.pdbx_description
1 polymer ?
#
loop_
_entity_poly.entity_id
_entity_poly.type
_entity_poly.pdbx_seq_one_letter_code
_entity_poly.pdbx_strand_id
1 'polypeptide(L)'
;MSVPRVWRRRKVLYRLEGAKCPKCGKIYFPARERCLECNTTPLEEYLFSGYGKIVTFTWVYTPPKGFKSRIPYCLAIIELEEGPRLTAQVVAVEQNDVSIGMPVEFAFRKIASEGKEGVITYGFKFRPKGYPNHAK
;
A
#
# COMPACT_ATOMS: atom_id res chain seq x y z
N MET A 1 -15.57 -5.13 -6.40
CA MET A 1 -15.70 -4.00 -5.44
C MET A 1 -16.56 -2.92 -6.09
N SER A 2 -17.55 -2.39 -5.38
CA SER A 2 -18.45 -1.38 -5.96
C SER A 2 -17.76 -0.01 -6.08
N VAL A 3 -18.15 0.77 -7.10
CA VAL A 3 -17.61 2.11 -7.36
C VAL A 3 -17.75 3.05 -6.14
N PRO A 4 -18.92 3.14 -5.47
CA PRO A 4 -19.04 4.00 -4.29
C PRO A 4 -18.09 3.63 -3.15
N ARG A 5 -17.84 2.35 -2.94
CA ARG A 5 -16.92 1.87 -1.91
C ARG A 5 -15.48 2.27 -2.21
N VAL A 6 -15.05 2.12 -3.45
CA VAL A 6 -13.71 2.54 -3.90
C VAL A 6 -13.52 4.04 -3.73
N TRP A 7 -14.53 4.84 -4.11
CA TRP A 7 -14.49 6.29 -3.99
C TRP A 7 -14.36 6.77 -2.54
N ARG A 8 -15.08 6.14 -1.61
CA ARG A 8 -14.98 6.47 -0.16
C ARG A 8 -13.61 6.16 0.43
N ARG A 9 -12.93 5.16 -0.11
CA ARG A 9 -11.60 4.73 0.35
C ARG A 9 -10.44 5.34 -0.45
N ARG A 10 -10.71 6.30 -1.32
CA ARG A 10 -9.69 6.88 -2.20
C ARG A 10 -8.49 7.48 -1.45
N LYS A 11 -8.70 8.09 -0.30
CA LYS A 11 -7.62 8.65 0.51
C LYS A 11 -6.61 7.59 0.93
N VAL A 12 -7.08 6.45 1.39
CA VAL A 12 -6.24 5.32 1.77
C VAL A 12 -5.55 4.72 0.54
N LEU A 13 -6.31 4.52 -0.54
CA LEU A 13 -5.81 3.87 -1.76
C LEU A 13 -4.84 4.76 -2.56
N TYR A 14 -5.05 6.08 -2.58
CA TYR A 14 -4.32 7.00 -3.45
C TYR A 14 -3.18 7.73 -2.74
N ARG A 15 -3.31 8.01 -1.45
CA ARG A 15 -2.40 8.88 -0.72
C ARG A 15 -1.71 8.23 0.48
N LEU A 16 -2.04 6.99 0.79
CA LEU A 16 -1.50 6.31 1.96
C LEU A 16 -1.72 7.15 3.24
N GLU A 17 -2.98 7.48 3.50
CA GLU A 17 -3.37 8.21 4.70
C GLU A 17 -3.78 7.27 5.83
N GLY A 18 -3.36 7.59 7.04
CA GLY A 18 -3.72 6.88 8.26
C GLY A 18 -4.22 7.83 9.34
N ALA A 19 -4.07 7.43 10.58
CA ALA A 19 -4.48 8.23 11.74
C ALA A 19 -3.38 8.28 12.80
N LYS A 20 -3.28 9.43 13.49
CA LYS A 20 -2.36 9.64 14.60
C LYS A 20 -3.12 10.04 15.86
N CYS A 21 -2.78 9.41 16.98
CA CYS A 21 -3.35 9.79 18.26
C CYS A 21 -2.71 11.09 18.77
N PRO A 22 -3.51 12.12 19.10
CA PRO A 22 -2.98 13.38 19.61
C PRO A 22 -2.43 13.29 21.02
N LYS A 23 -2.80 12.26 21.81
CA LYS A 23 -2.32 12.08 23.17
C LYS A 23 -1.03 11.25 23.26
N CYS A 24 -1.05 10.02 22.74
CA CYS A 24 0.09 9.11 22.83
C CYS A 24 1.02 9.14 21.61
N GLY A 25 0.62 9.80 20.53
CA GLY A 25 1.43 9.93 19.33
C GLY A 25 1.48 8.68 18.46
N LYS A 26 0.72 7.63 18.79
CA LYS A 26 0.72 6.39 18.01
C LYS A 26 0.03 6.57 16.66
N ILE A 27 0.65 6.04 15.63
CA ILE A 27 0.19 6.16 14.24
C ILE A 27 -0.39 4.82 13.79
N TYR A 28 -1.54 4.86 13.13
CA TYR A 28 -2.25 3.69 12.64
C TYR A 28 -2.44 3.74 11.12
N PHE A 29 -2.33 2.59 10.50
CA PHE A 29 -2.72 2.37 9.10
C PHE A 29 -3.44 1.01 8.97
N PRO A 30 -4.61 0.95 8.37
CA PRO A 30 -5.46 2.07 7.93
C PRO A 30 -5.98 2.93 9.08
N ALA A 31 -6.56 4.09 8.76
CA ALA A 31 -7.08 5.02 9.76
C ALA A 31 -8.14 4.38 10.67
N ARG A 32 -8.07 4.67 11.96
CA ARG A 32 -9.02 4.23 12.97
C ARG A 32 -9.71 5.44 13.60
N GLU A 33 -10.86 5.21 14.21
CA GLU A 33 -11.59 6.26 14.89
C GLU A 33 -11.13 6.45 16.33
N ARG A 34 -10.60 5.39 16.95
CA ARG A 34 -10.20 5.38 18.34
C ARG A 34 -8.82 4.75 18.53
N CYS A 35 -8.02 5.34 19.41
CA CYS A 35 -6.73 4.79 19.79
C CYS A 35 -6.89 3.49 20.59
N LEU A 36 -6.08 2.47 20.27
CA LEU A 36 -6.12 1.20 20.96
C LEU A 36 -5.48 1.24 22.36
N GLU A 37 -4.57 2.17 22.59
CA GLU A 37 -3.84 2.27 23.87
C GLU A 37 -4.49 3.20 24.87
N CYS A 38 -4.88 4.41 24.44
CA CYS A 38 -5.44 5.42 25.34
C CYS A 38 -6.92 5.71 25.13
N ASN A 39 -7.57 5.02 24.19
CA ASN A 39 -9.00 5.19 23.85
C ASN A 39 -9.40 6.62 23.44
N THR A 40 -8.45 7.45 23.04
CA THR A 40 -8.73 8.80 22.57
C THR A 40 -9.50 8.79 21.26
N THR A 41 -10.51 9.64 21.14
CA THR A 41 -11.30 9.84 19.91
C THR A 41 -11.69 11.32 19.84
N PRO A 42 -11.74 11.94 18.63
CA PRO A 42 -11.29 11.42 17.35
C PRO A 42 -9.76 11.41 17.21
N LEU A 43 -9.25 10.60 16.27
CA LEU A 43 -7.85 10.63 15.88
C LEU A 43 -7.63 11.63 14.74
N GLU A 44 -6.42 12.18 14.66
CA GLU A 44 -6.03 13.09 13.60
C GLU A 44 -5.66 12.33 12.32
N GLU A 45 -5.94 12.91 11.15
CA GLU A 45 -5.47 12.38 9.88
C GLU A 45 -3.95 12.52 9.78
N TYR A 46 -3.30 11.48 9.26
CA TYR A 46 -1.84 11.46 9.09
C TYR A 46 -1.50 10.98 7.68
N LEU A 47 -0.69 11.77 6.98
CA LEU A 47 -0.16 11.39 5.66
C LEU A 47 1.23 10.78 5.83
N PHE A 48 1.36 9.50 5.45
CA PHE A 48 2.65 8.82 5.53
C PHE A 48 3.64 9.35 4.50
N SER A 49 4.93 9.27 4.83
CA SER A 49 6.03 9.67 3.93
C SER A 49 6.08 8.83 2.66
N GLY A 50 5.56 7.60 2.72
CA GLY A 50 5.60 6.66 1.60
C GLY A 50 6.86 5.80 1.55
N TYR A 51 7.74 5.93 2.51
CA TYR A 51 8.96 5.13 2.60
C TYR A 51 8.81 4.01 3.63
N GLY A 52 9.43 2.87 3.34
CA GLY A 52 9.43 1.73 4.24
C GLY A 52 10.49 0.72 3.84
N LYS A 53 10.47 -0.43 4.51
CA LYS A 53 11.34 -1.56 4.22
C LYS A 53 10.55 -2.86 4.20
N ILE A 54 11.04 -3.84 3.46
CA ILE A 54 10.42 -5.15 3.39
C ILE A 54 10.76 -5.93 4.66
N VAL A 55 9.72 -6.37 5.37
CA VAL A 55 9.85 -7.27 6.54
C VAL A 55 9.90 -8.71 6.09
N THR A 56 9.00 -9.08 5.17
CA THR A 56 8.96 -10.41 4.55
C THR A 56 8.28 -10.29 3.19
N PHE A 57 8.51 -11.27 2.32
CA PHE A 57 7.92 -11.29 0.99
C PHE A 57 7.65 -12.71 0.51
N THR A 58 6.80 -12.83 -0.49
CA THR A 58 6.55 -14.07 -1.21
C THR A 58 6.25 -13.80 -2.67
N TRP A 59 6.48 -14.78 -3.52
CA TRP A 59 6.13 -14.71 -4.93
C TRP A 59 4.87 -15.53 -5.19
N VAL A 60 3.88 -14.90 -5.82
CA VAL A 60 2.60 -15.51 -6.13
C VAL A 60 2.58 -15.96 -7.58
N TYR A 61 2.37 -17.25 -7.79
CA TYR A 61 2.34 -17.87 -9.12
C TYR A 61 0.93 -18.22 -9.57
N THR A 62 -0.01 -18.38 -8.63
CA THR A 62 -1.42 -18.66 -8.92
C THR A 62 -2.22 -17.37 -8.82
N PRO A 63 -2.68 -16.80 -9.95
CA PRO A 63 -3.30 -15.49 -9.93
C PRO A 63 -4.73 -15.55 -9.40
N PRO A 64 -5.14 -14.58 -8.57
CA PRO A 64 -6.56 -14.35 -8.34
C PRO A 64 -7.21 -13.79 -9.60
N LYS A 65 -8.54 -13.78 -9.62
CA LYS A 65 -9.32 -13.27 -10.76
C LYS A 65 -8.89 -11.83 -11.10
N GLY A 66 -8.57 -11.58 -12.36
CA GLY A 66 -8.14 -10.27 -12.85
C GLY A 66 -6.64 -10.03 -12.84
N PHE A 67 -5.81 -10.96 -12.33
CA PHE A 67 -4.35 -10.79 -12.21
C PHE A 67 -3.53 -11.71 -13.11
N LYS A 68 -4.16 -12.40 -14.06
CA LYS A 68 -3.50 -13.40 -14.93
C LYS A 68 -2.29 -12.86 -15.70
N SER A 69 -2.33 -11.61 -16.13
CA SER A 69 -1.25 -11.00 -16.91
C SER A 69 -0.07 -10.50 -16.08
N ARG A 70 -0.16 -10.61 -14.75
CA ARG A 70 0.81 -9.99 -13.84
C ARG A 70 1.56 -11.00 -12.98
N ILE A 71 1.46 -12.27 -13.30
CA ILE A 71 2.15 -13.34 -12.57
C ILE A 71 3.50 -13.68 -13.23
N PRO A 72 4.52 -14.06 -12.43
CA PRO A 72 4.53 -14.00 -10.97
C PRO A 72 4.61 -12.57 -10.44
N TYR A 73 4.01 -12.31 -9.27
CA TYR A 73 4.13 -11.01 -8.62
C TYR A 73 4.61 -11.15 -7.18
N CYS A 74 5.29 -10.12 -6.69
CA CYS A 74 5.82 -10.09 -5.32
C CYS A 74 4.79 -9.45 -4.38
N LEU A 75 4.42 -10.19 -3.34
CA LEU A 75 3.59 -9.70 -2.25
C LEU A 75 4.44 -9.61 -1.00
N ALA A 76 4.49 -8.46 -0.37
CA ALA A 76 5.35 -8.22 0.77
C ALA A 76 4.62 -7.57 1.94
N ILE A 77 5.11 -7.83 3.15
CA ILE A 77 4.76 -7.04 4.34
C ILE A 77 5.83 -5.95 4.46
N ILE A 78 5.36 -4.71 4.47
CA ILE A 78 6.21 -3.52 4.49
C ILE A 78 6.01 -2.79 5.80
N GLU A 79 7.10 -2.52 6.51
CA GLU A 79 7.11 -1.66 7.68
C GLU A 79 7.40 -0.23 7.26
N LEU A 80 6.45 0.67 7.47
CA LEU A 80 6.61 2.08 7.18
C LEU A 80 7.57 2.75 8.18
N GLU A 81 8.22 3.84 7.78
CA GLU A 81 9.14 4.57 8.65
C GLU A 81 8.49 5.04 9.95
N GLU A 82 7.18 5.30 9.90
CA GLU A 82 6.38 5.73 11.05
C GLU A 82 5.98 4.59 11.99
N GLY A 83 6.25 3.34 11.63
CA GLY A 83 6.03 2.16 12.46
C GLY A 83 4.98 1.15 12.00
N PRO A 84 3.82 1.56 11.46
CA PRO A 84 2.81 0.61 11.01
C PRO A 84 3.31 -0.32 9.90
N ARG A 85 2.78 -1.55 9.90
CA ARG A 85 3.05 -2.53 8.85
C ARG A 85 1.83 -2.71 7.96
N LEU A 86 2.06 -2.90 6.68
CA LEU A 86 0.98 -3.16 5.72
C LEU A 86 1.43 -4.22 4.71
N THR A 87 0.44 -4.87 4.10
CA THR A 87 0.68 -5.82 3.01
C THR A 87 0.45 -5.12 1.69
N ALA A 88 1.43 -5.19 0.80
CA ALA A 88 1.34 -4.56 -0.50
C ALA A 88 2.12 -5.34 -1.57
N GLN A 89 1.76 -5.11 -2.82
CA GLN A 89 2.51 -5.64 -3.95
C GLN A 89 3.74 -4.76 -4.21
N VAL A 90 4.88 -5.41 -4.41
CA VAL A 90 6.11 -4.73 -4.83
C VAL A 90 6.24 -4.88 -6.34
N VAL A 91 6.36 -3.75 -7.05
CA VAL A 91 6.48 -3.69 -8.50
C VAL A 91 7.89 -3.27 -8.90
N ALA A 92 8.22 -3.41 -10.20
CA ALA A 92 9.52 -3.03 -10.77
C ALA A 92 10.69 -3.80 -10.15
N VAL A 93 10.47 -5.06 -9.75
CA VAL A 93 11.50 -5.96 -9.21
C VAL A 93 11.50 -7.30 -9.95
N GLU A 94 12.67 -7.90 -10.06
CA GLU A 94 12.82 -9.28 -10.51
C GLU A 94 12.92 -10.23 -9.31
N GLN A 95 12.73 -11.53 -9.56
CA GLN A 95 12.71 -12.53 -8.47
C GLN A 95 13.99 -12.56 -7.63
N ASN A 96 15.12 -12.26 -8.24
CA ASN A 96 16.41 -12.29 -7.57
C ASN A 96 16.78 -10.99 -6.87
N ASP A 97 16.01 -9.91 -7.10
CA ASP A 97 16.34 -8.57 -6.61
C ASP A 97 15.66 -8.22 -5.28
N VAL A 98 14.70 -9.03 -4.86
CA VAL A 98 13.96 -8.77 -3.62
C VAL A 98 14.65 -9.41 -2.42
N SER A 99 14.86 -8.65 -1.36
CA SER A 99 15.45 -9.13 -0.12
C SER A 99 14.75 -8.53 1.10
N ILE A 100 14.86 -9.25 2.23
CA ILE A 100 14.36 -8.73 3.53
C ILE A 100 15.22 -7.54 3.94
N GLY A 101 14.55 -6.45 4.37
CA GLY A 101 15.22 -5.21 4.73
C GLY A 101 15.43 -4.24 3.57
N MET A 102 15.07 -4.63 2.34
CA MET A 102 15.19 -3.76 1.17
C MET A 102 14.33 -2.50 1.32
N PRO A 103 14.91 -1.29 1.11
CA PRO A 103 14.13 -0.06 1.15
C PRO A 103 13.19 0.04 -0.05
N VAL A 104 11.96 0.45 0.22
CA VAL A 104 10.91 0.61 -0.79
C VAL A 104 10.22 1.95 -0.63
N GLU A 105 9.57 2.41 -1.69
CA GLU A 105 8.81 3.66 -1.70
C GLU A 105 7.42 3.47 -2.29
N PHE A 106 6.50 4.33 -1.90
CA PHE A 106 5.14 4.37 -2.43
C PHE A 106 5.12 4.57 -3.94
N ALA A 107 4.25 3.83 -4.61
CA ALA A 107 3.99 3.99 -6.03
C ALA A 107 2.48 3.91 -6.29
N PHE A 108 1.96 4.86 -7.07
CA PHE A 108 0.57 4.87 -7.51
C PHE A 108 0.44 4.06 -8.79
N ARG A 109 -0.37 3.01 -8.75
CA ARG A 109 -0.50 2.07 -9.87
C ARG A 109 -1.96 1.64 -10.08
N LYS A 110 -2.26 1.20 -11.31
CA LYS A 110 -3.53 0.58 -11.65
C LYS A 110 -3.64 -0.78 -10.94
N ILE A 111 -4.75 -0.98 -10.21
CA ILE A 111 -5.03 -2.25 -9.54
C ILE A 111 -5.85 -3.16 -10.45
N ALA A 112 -6.98 -2.67 -10.97
CA ALA A 112 -7.89 -3.46 -11.79
C ALA A 112 -8.70 -2.58 -12.75
N SER A 113 -9.25 -3.18 -13.79
CA SER A 113 -10.21 -2.53 -14.68
C SER A 113 -11.34 -3.51 -15.01
N GLU A 114 -12.55 -2.99 -15.14
CA GLU A 114 -13.73 -3.76 -15.54
C GLU A 114 -13.94 -3.64 -17.05
N GLY A 115 -13.23 -4.48 -17.83
CA GLY A 115 -13.30 -4.45 -19.29
C GLY A 115 -12.58 -3.28 -19.94
N LYS A 116 -12.76 -3.10 -21.26
CA LYS A 116 -12.11 -2.03 -22.02
C LYS A 116 -12.64 -0.63 -21.72
N GLU A 117 -13.93 -0.53 -21.43
CA GLU A 117 -14.64 0.73 -21.18
C GLU A 117 -15.12 0.88 -19.73
N GLY A 118 -14.77 -0.09 -18.86
CA GLY A 118 -15.17 -0.11 -17.46
C GLY A 118 -14.32 0.78 -16.57
N VAL A 119 -14.72 0.86 -15.30
CA VAL A 119 -14.04 1.64 -14.27
C VAL A 119 -12.64 1.09 -14.02
N ILE A 120 -11.65 1.98 -14.02
CA ILE A 120 -10.26 1.66 -13.68
C ILE A 120 -10.03 1.99 -12.21
N THR A 121 -9.62 0.98 -11.44
CA THR A 121 -9.28 1.16 -10.02
C THR A 121 -7.79 1.36 -9.87
N TYR A 122 -7.39 2.47 -9.24
CA TYR A 122 -6.01 2.77 -8.90
C TYR A 122 -5.78 2.57 -7.40
N GLY A 123 -4.54 2.37 -7.02
CA GLY A 123 -4.18 2.24 -5.62
C GLY A 123 -2.68 2.28 -5.40
N PHE A 124 -2.29 2.10 -4.15
CA PHE A 124 -0.87 2.09 -3.81
C PHE A 124 -0.24 0.71 -4.05
N LYS A 125 0.97 0.75 -4.55
CA LYS A 125 1.93 -0.36 -4.56
C LYS A 125 3.27 0.21 -4.11
N PHE A 126 4.25 -0.65 -3.91
CA PHE A 126 5.59 -0.22 -3.54
C PHE A 126 6.58 -0.62 -4.61
N ARG A 127 7.66 0.14 -4.73
CA ARG A 127 8.77 -0.11 -5.64
C ARG A 127 10.09 0.11 -4.90
N PRO A 128 11.21 -0.44 -5.40
CA PRO A 128 12.52 -0.17 -4.80
C PRO A 128 12.81 1.33 -4.73
N LYS A 129 13.35 1.79 -3.60
CA LYS A 129 13.72 3.19 -3.44
C LYS A 129 14.83 3.58 -4.43
N GLY A 130 14.69 4.73 -5.06
CA GLY A 130 15.63 5.21 -6.06
C GLY A 130 15.42 4.65 -7.46
N TYR A 131 14.35 3.90 -7.70
CA TYR A 131 14.01 3.44 -9.03
C TYR A 131 13.67 4.63 -9.93
N PRO A 132 14.31 4.76 -11.09
CA PRO A 132 14.06 5.91 -11.97
C PRO A 132 12.59 5.97 -12.37
N ASN A 133 12.00 7.14 -12.21
CA ASN A 133 10.65 7.42 -12.66
C ASN A 133 10.60 7.44 -14.19
N HIS A 134 10.63 6.28 -14.81
CA HIS A 134 10.18 6.19 -16.18
C HIS A 134 8.64 6.20 -16.14
N ALA A 135 8.11 7.42 -16.02
CA ALA A 135 6.68 7.66 -16.06
C ALA A 135 6.17 7.28 -17.46
N LYS A 136 5.66 6.08 -17.61
CA LYS A 136 4.81 5.68 -18.73
C LYS A 136 3.81 4.63 -18.30
#